data_dc53d5e66b330459e5be1841c40790b5
#
_entry.id   dc53d5e66b330459e5be1841c40790b5
#
_cell.length_a   1.000
_cell.length_b   1.000
_cell.length_c   1.000
_cell.angle_alpha   90.00
_cell.angle_beta   90.00
_cell.angle_gamma   90.00
#
_symmetry.space_group_name_H-M   'P 1'
#
loop_
_entity.id
_entity.type
_entity.pdbx_description
1 polymer ?
#
loop_
_entity_poly.entity_id
_entity_poly.type
_entity_poly.pdbx_seq_one_letter_code
_entity_poly.pdbx_strand_id
1 'polypeptide(L)'
;MFDPPFLATKGASLSVDNQSNKINKRFGVYPTEKELHQFYINSLNEFYRILKPKGILIFKCQDKVSSGTQFFTHKFIMNEAEKIGFYCKDMFILLAKNRIIANWQLANQKNARKYHSYFIVLEKTTKTTKYI
;
A
#
# COMPACT_ATOMS: atom_id res chain seq x y z
N MET A 1 9.75 -8.84 -2.74
CA MET A 1 9.14 -7.53 -2.48
C MET A 1 7.83 -7.42 -3.23
N PHE A 2 6.82 -6.86 -2.58
CA PHE A 2 5.48 -6.66 -3.15
C PHE A 2 5.17 -5.16 -3.21
N ASP A 3 4.96 -4.65 -4.41
CA ASP A 3 4.65 -3.25 -4.69
C ASP A 3 3.28 -3.15 -5.36
N PRO A 4 2.18 -3.25 -4.59
CA PRO A 4 0.82 -3.22 -5.13
C PRO A 4 0.39 -1.79 -5.50
N PRO A 5 -0.73 -1.65 -6.23
CA PRO A 5 -1.34 -0.33 -6.41
C PRO A 5 -1.75 0.23 -5.06
N PHE A 6 -1.56 1.54 -4.88
CA PHE A 6 -1.94 2.23 -3.63
C PHE A 6 -3.05 3.27 -3.83
N LEU A 7 -3.59 3.36 -5.03
CA LEU A 7 -4.72 4.24 -5.35
C LEU A 7 -5.91 3.40 -5.84
N ALA A 8 -7.08 3.68 -5.27
CA ALA A 8 -8.34 3.22 -5.84
C ALA A 8 -8.63 4.05 -7.09
N THR A 9 -8.97 3.40 -8.19
CA THR A 9 -9.25 4.05 -9.46
C THR A 9 -10.71 3.86 -9.84
N LYS A 10 -11.54 4.88 -9.58
CA LYS A 10 -12.90 4.91 -10.12
C LYS A 10 -12.86 5.11 -11.63
N GLY A 11 -13.50 4.20 -12.37
CA GLY A 11 -13.81 4.37 -13.77
C GLY A 11 -12.62 4.83 -14.59
N ALA A 12 -11.56 4.05 -14.61
CA ALA A 12 -10.36 4.38 -15.32
C ALA A 12 -10.68 4.68 -16.79
N SER A 13 -10.85 5.93 -17.09
CA SER A 13 -10.65 6.46 -18.43
C SER A 13 -9.19 6.19 -18.79
N LEU A 14 -8.99 5.14 -19.52
CA LEU A 14 -7.70 4.58 -19.82
C LEU A 14 -7.10 5.31 -21.00
N SER A 15 -6.39 6.40 -20.77
CA SER A 15 -5.44 6.86 -21.77
C SER A 15 -4.27 5.87 -21.84
N VAL A 16 -3.89 5.48 -23.04
CA VAL A 16 -3.01 4.32 -23.32
C VAL A 16 -1.62 4.41 -22.66
N ASP A 17 -1.17 5.58 -22.27
CA ASP A 17 0.19 5.83 -21.75
C ASP A 17 0.25 6.23 -20.28
N ASN A 18 -0.84 6.08 -19.53
CA ASN A 18 -0.91 6.47 -18.15
C ASN A 18 -0.27 5.39 -17.24
N GLN A 19 0.51 5.81 -16.25
CA GLN A 19 1.11 4.94 -15.25
C GLN A 19 0.07 4.06 -14.55
N SER A 20 -1.12 4.60 -14.28
CA SER A 20 -2.24 3.86 -13.68
C SER A 20 -2.68 2.68 -14.53
N ASN A 21 -2.61 2.78 -15.87
CA ASN A 21 -2.97 1.67 -16.76
C ASN A 21 -2.00 0.50 -16.68
N LYS A 22 -0.71 0.78 -16.56
CA LYS A 22 0.32 -0.25 -16.40
C LYS A 22 0.11 -1.02 -15.11
N ILE A 23 -0.22 -0.32 -14.03
CA ILE A 23 -0.53 -0.92 -12.73
C ILE A 23 -1.82 -1.73 -12.80
N ASN A 24 -2.87 -1.20 -13.41
CA ASN A 24 -4.15 -1.88 -13.57
C ASN A 24 -4.04 -3.17 -14.40
N LYS A 25 -3.22 -3.16 -15.45
CA LYS A 25 -2.93 -4.36 -16.24
C LYS A 25 -2.23 -5.44 -15.42
N ARG A 26 -1.40 -5.05 -14.47
CA ARG A 26 -0.63 -5.99 -13.63
C ARG A 26 -1.45 -6.56 -12.49
N PHE A 27 -2.26 -5.75 -11.83
CA PHE A 27 -2.94 -6.11 -10.56
C PHE A 27 -4.46 -6.06 -10.62
N GLY A 28 -5.05 -5.60 -11.72
CA GLY A 28 -6.49 -5.37 -11.84
C GLY A 28 -6.93 -3.98 -11.40
N VAL A 29 -8.24 -3.74 -11.46
CA VAL A 29 -8.86 -2.46 -11.13
C VAL A 29 -9.60 -2.58 -9.80
N TYR A 30 -9.33 -1.65 -8.88
CA TYR A 30 -9.99 -1.59 -7.57
C TYR A 30 -10.69 -0.22 -7.45
N PRO A 31 -11.98 -0.14 -7.79
CA PRO A 31 -12.68 1.14 -7.87
C PRO A 31 -12.96 1.79 -6.52
N THR A 32 -12.94 1.03 -5.42
CA THR A 32 -13.15 1.55 -4.07
C THR A 32 -11.98 1.24 -3.15
N GLU A 33 -11.81 2.06 -2.11
CA GLU A 33 -10.81 1.83 -1.07
C GLU A 33 -11.03 0.49 -0.36
N LYS A 34 -12.28 0.11 -0.14
CA LYS A 34 -12.62 -1.17 0.49
C LYS A 34 -12.13 -2.35 -0.33
N GLU A 35 -12.31 -2.32 -1.64
CA GLU A 35 -11.84 -3.38 -2.54
C GLU A 35 -10.32 -3.42 -2.61
N LEU A 36 -9.67 -2.25 -2.65
CA LEU A 36 -8.21 -2.18 -2.62
C LEU A 36 -7.64 -2.75 -1.32
N HIS A 37 -8.22 -2.40 -0.18
CA HIS A 37 -7.81 -2.92 1.11
C HIS A 37 -8.06 -4.43 1.23
N GLN A 38 -9.17 -4.92 0.68
CA GLN A 38 -9.43 -6.35 0.62
C GLN A 38 -8.39 -7.09 -0.25
N PHE A 39 -7.96 -6.47 -1.34
CA PHE A 39 -6.86 -7.01 -2.14
C PHE A 39 -5.56 -7.12 -1.33
N TYR A 40 -5.25 -6.12 -0.49
CA TYR A 40 -4.09 -6.17 0.39
C TYR A 40 -4.18 -7.33 1.39
N ILE A 41 -5.34 -7.52 2.00
CA ILE A 41 -5.58 -8.62 2.95
C ILE A 41 -5.42 -9.98 2.25
N ASN A 42 -6.03 -10.15 1.09
CA ASN A 42 -5.93 -11.38 0.31
C ASN A 42 -4.48 -11.67 -0.09
N SER A 43 -3.73 -10.65 -0.49
CA SER A 43 -2.33 -10.77 -0.84
C SER A 43 -1.48 -11.18 0.36
N LEU A 44 -1.70 -10.55 1.52
CA LEU A 44 -1.00 -10.90 2.76
C LEU A 44 -1.23 -12.37 3.16
N ASN A 45 -2.48 -12.83 3.08
CA ASN A 45 -2.83 -14.22 3.38
C ASN A 45 -2.11 -15.19 2.43
N GLU A 46 -2.08 -14.87 1.15
CA GLU A 46 -1.44 -15.71 0.14
C GLU A 46 0.08 -15.75 0.31
N PHE A 47 0.70 -14.61 0.59
CA PHE A 47 2.13 -14.57 0.90
C PHE A 47 2.46 -15.34 2.16
N TYR A 48 1.62 -15.23 3.20
CA TYR A 48 1.81 -16.02 4.42
C TYR A 48 1.76 -17.51 4.14
N ARG A 49 0.83 -17.93 3.30
CA ARG A 49 0.67 -19.35 2.91
C ARG A 49 1.91 -19.91 2.20
N ILE A 50 2.46 -19.15 1.24
CA ILE A 50 3.57 -19.64 0.40
C ILE A 50 4.94 -19.45 1.01
N LEU A 51 5.11 -18.53 1.95
CA LEU A 51 6.40 -18.30 2.59
C LEU A 51 6.77 -19.47 3.51
N LYS A 52 8.05 -19.82 3.49
CA LYS A 52 8.63 -20.76 4.46
C LYS A 52 8.71 -20.10 5.84
N PRO A 53 8.77 -20.88 6.93
CA PRO A 53 9.10 -20.33 8.25
C PRO A 53 10.36 -19.46 8.21
N LYS A 54 10.33 -18.30 8.85
CA LYS A 54 11.35 -17.24 8.80
C LYS A 54 11.47 -16.54 7.43
N GLY A 55 10.59 -16.84 6.48
CA GLY A 55 10.52 -16.11 5.21
C GLY A 55 10.14 -14.66 5.40
N ILE A 56 10.67 -13.79 4.53
CA ILE A 56 10.49 -12.35 4.60
C ILE A 56 9.62 -11.88 3.45
N LEU A 57 8.63 -11.05 3.77
CA LEU A 57 7.88 -10.25 2.81
C LEU A 57 8.20 -8.78 3.05
N ILE A 58 8.58 -8.06 2.02
CA ILE A 58 8.68 -6.60 2.04
C ILE A 58 7.47 -6.04 1.31
N PHE A 59 6.60 -5.36 2.05
CA PHE A 59 5.37 -4.78 1.52
C PHE A 59 5.55 -3.27 1.40
N LYS A 60 5.45 -2.76 0.17
CA LYS A 60 5.53 -1.32 -0.09
C LYS A 60 4.14 -0.72 -0.09
N CYS A 61 3.95 0.38 0.60
CA CYS A 61 2.70 1.13 0.60
C CYS A 61 2.92 2.62 0.82
N GLN A 62 1.88 3.40 0.63
CA GLN A 62 1.85 4.83 0.91
C GLN A 62 0.58 5.19 1.66
N ASP A 63 0.70 6.14 2.56
CA ASP A 63 -0.46 6.82 3.13
C ASP A 63 -1.02 7.83 2.13
N LYS A 64 -2.31 8.09 2.20
CA LYS A 64 -2.98 8.98 1.27
C LYS A 64 -4.23 9.62 1.87
N VAL A 65 -4.66 10.69 1.24
CA VAL A 65 -6.00 11.24 1.42
C VAL A 65 -6.83 10.87 0.20
N SER A 66 -7.99 10.29 0.40
CA SER A 66 -8.94 9.93 -0.65
C SER A 66 -10.33 10.43 -0.24
N SER A 67 -10.96 11.20 -1.13
CA SER A 67 -12.29 11.79 -0.87
C SER A 67 -12.36 12.52 0.48
N GLY A 68 -11.32 13.28 0.80
CA GLY A 68 -11.24 14.06 2.05
C GLY A 68 -10.92 13.26 3.31
N THR A 69 -10.74 11.95 3.20
CA THR A 69 -10.44 11.07 4.33
C THR A 69 -8.98 10.62 4.31
N GLN A 70 -8.32 10.72 5.45
CA GLN A 70 -6.94 10.25 5.62
C GLN A 70 -6.93 8.74 5.81
N PHE A 71 -6.11 8.06 5.01
CA PHE A 71 -5.84 6.63 5.11
C PHE A 71 -4.39 6.41 5.53
N PHE A 72 -4.19 5.91 6.73
CA PHE A 72 -2.88 5.46 7.20
C PHE A 72 -2.66 4.00 6.77
N THR A 73 -2.35 3.82 5.51
CA THR A 73 -2.24 2.50 4.89
C THR A 73 -1.17 1.64 5.54
N HIS A 74 -0.02 2.22 5.92
CA HIS A 74 1.03 1.46 6.59
C HIS A 74 0.55 0.83 7.90
N LYS A 75 -0.23 1.57 8.69
CA LYS A 75 -0.80 1.05 9.95
C LYS A 75 -1.81 -0.06 9.68
N PHE A 76 -2.66 0.14 8.68
CA PHE A 76 -3.62 -0.89 8.26
C PHE A 76 -2.91 -2.19 7.87
N ILE A 77 -1.88 -2.10 7.01
CA ILE A 77 -1.12 -3.28 6.57
C ILE A 77 -0.45 -3.98 7.76
N MET A 78 0.16 -3.23 8.67
CA MET A 78 0.80 -3.80 9.86
C MET A 78 -0.21 -4.52 10.76
N ASN A 79 -1.36 -3.93 11.00
CA ASN A 79 -2.43 -4.54 11.81
C ASN A 79 -2.97 -5.81 11.17
N GLU A 80 -3.25 -5.79 9.86
CA GLU A 80 -3.77 -6.95 9.16
C GLU A 80 -2.72 -8.07 9.05
N ALA A 81 -1.46 -7.71 8.82
CA ALA A 81 -0.36 -8.67 8.80
C ALA A 81 -0.20 -9.38 10.17
N GLU A 82 -0.30 -8.62 11.25
CA GLU A 82 -0.24 -9.17 12.61
C GLU A 82 -1.38 -10.17 12.87
N LYS A 83 -2.60 -9.84 12.47
CA LYS A 83 -3.76 -10.75 12.61
C LYS A 83 -3.57 -12.07 11.85
N ILE A 84 -2.90 -12.03 10.70
CA ILE A 84 -2.60 -13.20 9.88
C ILE A 84 -1.52 -14.08 10.53
N GLY A 85 -0.60 -13.47 11.27
CA GLY A 85 0.48 -14.17 11.97
C GLY A 85 1.88 -13.70 11.61
N PHE A 86 2.00 -12.65 10.79
CA PHE A 86 3.30 -12.05 10.52
C PHE A 86 3.83 -11.29 11.75
N TYR A 87 5.14 -11.30 11.89
CA TYR A 87 5.87 -10.40 12.77
C TYR A 87 6.32 -9.17 11.96
N CYS A 88 5.89 -7.99 12.37
CA CYS A 88 6.37 -6.74 11.77
C CYS A 88 7.78 -6.47 12.32
N LYS A 89 8.78 -6.85 11.52
CA LYS A 89 10.17 -6.88 11.94
C LYS A 89 10.84 -5.52 11.86
N ASP A 90 10.50 -4.77 10.83
CA ASP A 90 11.11 -3.45 10.58
C ASP A 90 10.26 -2.63 9.61
N MET A 91 10.59 -1.37 9.48
CA MET A 91 9.98 -0.47 8.52
C MET A 91 11.00 0.56 8.02
N PHE A 92 11.12 0.68 6.71
CA PHE A 92 11.96 1.68 6.07
C PHE A 92 11.11 2.72 5.37
N ILE A 93 11.56 3.95 5.37
CA ILE A 93 10.90 5.07 4.70
C ILE A 93 11.78 5.53 3.55
N LEU A 94 11.21 5.54 2.34
CA LEU A 94 11.88 6.08 1.17
C LEU A 94 11.31 7.47 0.87
N LEU A 95 12.19 8.46 0.86
CA LEU A 95 11.83 9.83 0.48
C LEU A 95 11.99 10.01 -1.02
N ALA A 96 10.95 10.51 -1.68
CA ALA A 96 11.00 10.88 -3.09
C ALA A 96 11.46 12.34 -3.24
N LYS A 97 12.35 12.62 -4.19
CA LYS A 97 12.79 13.98 -4.50
C LYS A 97 11.66 14.79 -5.14
N ASN A 98 10.92 14.16 -6.04
CA ASN A 98 9.84 14.79 -6.79
C ASN A 98 8.57 13.94 -6.69
N ARG A 99 7.43 14.63 -6.72
CA ARG A 99 6.13 14.01 -6.74
C ARG A 99 5.33 14.52 -7.93
N ILE A 100 4.61 13.62 -8.59
CA ILE A 100 3.62 14.01 -9.59
C ILE A 100 2.42 14.62 -8.84
N ILE A 101 2.13 15.86 -9.13
CA ILE A 101 1.03 16.62 -8.52
C ILE A 101 0.07 17.01 -9.63
N ALA A 102 -1.23 16.71 -9.46
CA ALA A 102 -2.24 17.12 -10.41
C ALA A 102 -2.38 18.66 -10.44
N ASN A 103 -2.67 19.22 -11.62
CA ASN A 103 -2.75 20.67 -11.80
C ASN A 103 -3.70 21.37 -10.82
N TRP A 104 -4.86 20.76 -10.52
CA TRP A 104 -5.80 21.30 -9.55
C TRP A 104 -5.25 21.32 -8.11
N GLN A 105 -4.32 20.44 -7.77
CA GLN A 105 -3.65 20.42 -6.47
C GLN A 105 -2.62 21.53 -6.32
N LEU A 106 -2.07 22.04 -7.41
CA LEU A 106 -1.12 23.15 -7.38
C LEU A 106 -1.78 24.46 -6.93
N ALA A 107 -3.05 24.66 -7.31
CA ALA A 107 -3.83 25.83 -6.95
C ALA A 107 -4.58 25.72 -5.63
N ASN A 108 -4.94 24.49 -5.19
CA ASN A 108 -5.80 24.23 -4.05
C ASN A 108 -5.26 23.09 -3.16
N GLN A 109 -4.23 23.39 -2.41
CA GLN A 109 -3.72 22.41 -1.45
C GLN A 109 -4.55 22.41 -0.17
N LYS A 110 -5.31 21.34 0.08
CA LYS A 110 -6.12 21.17 1.29
C LYS A 110 -5.44 20.30 2.35
N ASN A 111 -4.53 19.42 1.92
CA ASN A 111 -3.86 18.46 2.79
C ASN A 111 -2.35 18.50 2.59
N ALA A 112 -1.61 18.08 3.60
CA ALA A 112 -0.16 17.95 3.47
C ALA A 112 0.18 16.95 2.36
N ARG A 113 1.14 17.33 1.51
CA ARG A 113 1.66 16.46 0.46
C ARG A 113 2.63 15.46 1.06
N LYS A 114 2.53 14.22 0.60
CA LYS A 114 3.38 13.13 1.07
C LYS A 114 4.43 12.78 0.01
N TYR A 115 5.68 12.80 0.43
CA TYR A 115 6.84 12.54 -0.44
C TYR A 115 7.57 11.26 -0.04
N HIS A 116 6.88 10.33 0.63
CA HIS A 116 7.49 9.12 1.15
C HIS A 116 6.66 7.88 0.88
N SER A 117 7.35 6.75 0.82
CA SER A 117 6.77 5.42 0.79
C SER A 117 7.28 4.61 1.97
N TYR A 118 6.48 3.65 2.43
CA TYR A 118 6.86 2.72 3.48
C TYR A 118 7.24 1.37 2.87
N PHE A 119 8.30 0.79 3.38
CA PHE A 119 8.69 -0.60 3.12
C PHE A 119 8.58 -1.35 4.43
N ILE A 120 7.51 -2.09 4.60
CA ILE A 120 7.23 -2.84 5.82
C ILE A 120 7.86 -4.22 5.68
N VAL A 121 8.75 -4.57 6.60
CA VAL A 121 9.42 -5.87 6.62
C VAL A 121 8.63 -6.82 7.52
N LEU A 122 8.04 -7.84 6.91
CA LEU A 122 7.21 -8.83 7.58
C LEU A 122 7.93 -10.19 7.57
N GLU A 123 7.95 -10.86 8.71
CA GLU A 123 8.58 -12.17 8.85
C GLU A 123 7.55 -13.20 9.32
N LYS A 124 7.54 -14.36 8.66
CA LYS A 124 6.70 -15.50 9.07
C LYS A 124 7.36 -16.22 10.25
N THR A 125 7.00 -15.81 11.46
CA THR A 125 7.58 -16.33 12.70
C THR A 125 6.52 -16.35 13.81
N THR A 126 6.82 -16.99 14.92
CA THR A 126 5.94 -17.02 16.11
C THR A 126 6.06 -15.78 17.00
N LYS A 127 6.99 -14.87 16.70
CA LYS A 127 7.14 -13.62 17.44
C LYS A 127 5.93 -12.72 17.22
N THR A 128 5.62 -11.90 18.21
CA THR A 128 4.53 -10.93 18.15
C THR A 128 5.10 -9.53 18.20
N THR A 129 4.66 -8.68 17.28
CA THR A 129 5.02 -7.25 17.30
C THR A 129 4.25 -6.56 18.42
N LYS A 130 4.90 -5.65 19.13
CA LYS A 130 4.27 -4.89 20.19
C LYS A 130 3.89 -3.49 19.73
N TYR A 131 2.83 -2.95 20.30
CA TYR A 131 2.34 -1.59 20.10
C TYR A 131 1.87 -1.27 18.68
N ILE A 132 1.30 -2.22 18.00
CA ILE A 132 0.60 -1.98 16.73
C ILE A 132 -0.88 -2.35 16.81
#